data_661f68a1ef84fc24ac1009048d18fc40
#
_entry.id   661f68a1ef84fc24ac1009048d18fc40
#
_cell.length_a   1.000
_cell.length_b   1.000
_cell.length_c   1.000
_cell.angle_alpha   90.00
_cell.angle_beta   90.00
_cell.angle_gamma   90.00
#
_symmetry.space_group_name_H-M   'P 1'
#
loop_
_entity.id
_entity.type
_entity.pdbx_description
1 polymer ?
#
loop_
_entity_poly.entity_id
_entity_poly.type
_entity_poly.pdbx_seq_one_letter_code
_entity_poly.pdbx_strand_id
1 'polypeptide(L)'
;MADTRKETDSLGVVEVPADKLWGAQTQRSLEHFSIGRDLIPREMITAYATLKKAAAAANHAGKRLDDQRYGLIVQACDEILAGQHHDMFPLHVWMTGSGTQFNMNVNEVISNRCCQLAGTPLGSKTPVHPNDHVNMAQSSNDTFPSAMYIAAAVNVKQQLVPAVAALRDAISAKAQEWDDIVKIGRTHMQDATPLTLGQEWSGYSGMLSEDLEWIEASLQGVYRLALGGTAVGTGINSAPGFAEAAAAEIAKLTGLPFVTAPNKLTVQGSHDALVQLSGTLRTLAVSLYKIANDIRLMSCGPRAGFAELEIPENEPGSSIMPGKVNPTQCEALTMLAVQVMANDVAVGFGGAGGYLEMNVYKPLMISNITHSITLITDGCVNFRKFLVEGTKPNLKKINEYVERSLMLVTALSPVIGYDKASKIAHYAMDNNLTLKAAALKLGFVTEAEFDRVVDPKKMVKPYVATGASPKAAS
;
A
#
# COMPACT_ATOMS: atom_id res chain seq x y z
N MET A 1 -33.41 27.03 -15.05
CA MET A 1 -33.43 25.98 -14.04
C MET A 1 -33.04 24.70 -14.76
N ALA A 2 -32.22 23.85 -14.18
CA ALA A 2 -31.92 22.54 -14.79
C ALA A 2 -33.24 21.75 -14.89
N ASP A 3 -33.43 21.00 -15.98
CA ASP A 3 -34.61 20.16 -16.16
C ASP A 3 -34.59 19.03 -15.12
N THR A 4 -35.74 18.79 -14.45
CA THR A 4 -35.88 17.79 -13.40
C THR A 4 -36.96 16.78 -13.76
N ARG A 5 -36.88 15.58 -13.20
CA ARG A 5 -37.92 14.57 -13.20
C ARG A 5 -38.33 14.18 -11.78
N LYS A 6 -39.55 13.70 -11.62
CA LYS A 6 -40.04 13.20 -10.34
C LYS A 6 -39.73 11.71 -10.18
N GLU A 7 -39.09 11.35 -9.10
CA GLU A 7 -38.91 9.98 -8.64
C GLU A 7 -39.52 9.78 -7.27
N THR A 8 -39.73 8.54 -6.86
CA THR A 8 -40.38 8.22 -5.58
C THR A 8 -39.59 7.18 -4.80
N ASP A 9 -39.55 7.37 -3.50
CA ASP A 9 -39.17 6.35 -2.51
C ASP A 9 -40.25 6.20 -1.44
N SER A 10 -39.96 5.48 -0.35
CA SER A 10 -40.91 5.26 0.77
C SER A 10 -41.28 6.53 1.52
N LEU A 11 -40.54 7.62 1.38
CA LEU A 11 -40.80 8.91 2.01
C LEU A 11 -41.57 9.89 1.10
N GLY A 12 -41.79 9.51 -0.17
CA GLY A 12 -42.55 10.31 -1.12
C GLY A 12 -41.77 10.76 -2.35
N VAL A 13 -42.25 11.83 -3.00
CA VAL A 13 -41.72 12.35 -4.26
C VAL A 13 -40.45 13.19 -4.03
N VAL A 14 -39.46 13.02 -4.91
CA VAL A 14 -38.22 13.82 -4.97
C VAL A 14 -37.97 14.29 -6.38
N GLU A 15 -37.54 15.54 -6.54
CA GLU A 15 -37.07 16.10 -7.80
C GLU A 15 -35.61 15.69 -8.04
N VAL A 16 -35.35 15.01 -9.14
CA VAL A 16 -34.00 14.53 -9.55
C VAL A 16 -33.64 15.17 -10.87
N PRO A 17 -32.37 15.59 -11.11
CA PRO A 17 -31.98 16.12 -12.41
C PRO A 17 -32.29 15.14 -13.53
N ALA A 18 -32.90 15.64 -14.62
CA ALA A 18 -33.51 14.80 -15.66
C ALA A 18 -32.48 13.93 -16.42
N ASP A 19 -31.23 14.40 -16.51
CA ASP A 19 -30.10 13.73 -17.19
C ASP A 19 -29.38 12.68 -16.35
N LYS A 20 -29.64 12.60 -15.05
CA LYS A 20 -28.90 11.71 -14.13
C LYS A 20 -29.59 10.35 -13.99
N LEU A 21 -28.77 9.30 -13.83
CA LEU A 21 -29.26 7.93 -13.62
C LEU A 21 -29.56 7.59 -12.17
N TRP A 22 -29.11 8.40 -11.21
CA TRP A 22 -29.51 8.16 -9.81
C TRP A 22 -30.98 8.51 -9.57
N GLY A 23 -31.53 8.00 -8.47
CA GLY A 23 -32.93 8.18 -8.14
C GLY A 23 -33.15 8.97 -6.86
N ALA A 24 -34.32 8.75 -6.24
CA ALA A 24 -34.81 9.50 -5.09
C ALA A 24 -33.91 9.36 -3.85
N GLN A 25 -33.44 8.17 -3.52
CA GLN A 25 -32.64 7.96 -2.31
C GLN A 25 -31.24 8.59 -2.42
N THR A 26 -30.61 8.51 -3.59
CA THR A 26 -29.36 9.21 -3.85
C THR A 26 -29.54 10.72 -3.77
N GLN A 27 -30.61 11.26 -4.34
CA GLN A 27 -30.90 12.69 -4.30
C GLN A 27 -31.07 13.19 -2.87
N ARG A 28 -31.81 12.44 -2.01
CA ARG A 28 -31.92 12.78 -0.58
C ARG A 28 -30.56 12.74 0.12
N SER A 29 -29.69 11.78 -0.23
CA SER A 29 -28.36 11.72 0.34
C SER A 29 -27.54 12.96 0.00
N LEU A 30 -27.58 13.42 -1.25
CA LEU A 30 -26.94 14.65 -1.67
C LEU A 30 -27.46 15.89 -0.93
N GLU A 31 -28.75 15.93 -0.60
CA GLU A 31 -29.35 17.03 0.15
C GLU A 31 -28.94 17.03 1.64
N HIS A 32 -28.85 15.85 2.25
CA HIS A 32 -28.65 15.73 3.70
C HIS A 32 -27.21 15.47 4.13
N PHE A 33 -26.35 14.94 3.24
CA PHE A 33 -25.00 14.46 3.57
C PHE A 33 -23.90 15.05 2.67
N SER A 34 -24.10 16.25 2.13
CA SER A 34 -23.04 16.99 1.42
C SER A 34 -22.02 17.56 2.39
N ILE A 35 -21.21 16.67 2.98
CA ILE A 35 -20.20 16.98 3.99
C ILE A 35 -18.81 16.77 3.40
N GLY A 36 -17.97 17.81 3.44
CA GLY A 36 -16.62 17.74 2.90
C GLY A 36 -16.60 17.67 1.37
N ARG A 37 -15.50 17.14 0.82
CA ARG A 37 -15.32 16.98 -0.64
C ARG A 37 -14.99 15.55 -1.04
N ASP A 38 -14.81 14.67 -0.05
CA ASP A 38 -14.38 13.30 -0.27
C ASP A 38 -15.56 12.48 -0.76
N LEU A 39 -15.48 12.02 -1.99
CA LEU A 39 -16.45 11.11 -2.58
C LEU A 39 -16.10 9.66 -2.24
N ILE A 40 -17.09 8.78 -2.30
CA ILE A 40 -16.86 7.34 -2.21
C ILE A 40 -15.82 6.93 -3.25
N PRO A 41 -14.81 6.11 -2.87
CA PRO A 41 -13.75 5.69 -3.78
C PRO A 41 -14.28 5.03 -5.05
N ARG A 42 -13.63 5.30 -6.19
CA ARG A 42 -14.01 4.70 -7.49
C ARG A 42 -13.96 3.19 -7.47
N GLU A 43 -13.06 2.63 -6.68
CA GLU A 43 -12.89 1.20 -6.44
C GLU A 43 -14.17 0.56 -5.88
N MET A 44 -14.94 1.31 -5.10
CA MET A 44 -16.24 0.85 -4.61
C MET A 44 -17.29 0.77 -5.71
N ILE A 45 -17.22 1.65 -6.73
CA ILE A 45 -18.13 1.60 -7.89
C ILE A 45 -17.92 0.29 -8.64
N THR A 46 -16.70 -0.03 -8.99
CA THR A 46 -16.35 -1.26 -9.72
C THR A 46 -16.60 -2.51 -8.88
N ALA A 47 -16.30 -2.48 -7.59
CA ALA A 47 -16.58 -3.58 -6.68
C ALA A 47 -18.08 -3.86 -6.57
N TYR A 48 -18.90 -2.82 -6.46
CA TYR A 48 -20.36 -2.97 -6.45
C TYR A 48 -20.90 -3.47 -7.78
N ALA A 49 -20.42 -2.98 -8.92
CA ALA A 49 -20.83 -3.49 -10.23
C ALA A 49 -20.49 -4.98 -10.38
N THR A 50 -19.31 -5.41 -9.93
CA THR A 50 -18.91 -6.83 -9.86
C THR A 50 -19.86 -7.63 -8.98
N LEU A 51 -20.16 -7.14 -7.78
CA LEU A 51 -21.07 -7.77 -6.81
C LEU A 51 -22.50 -7.90 -7.38
N LYS A 52 -23.03 -6.81 -7.96
CA LYS A 52 -24.42 -6.81 -8.49
C LYS A 52 -24.54 -7.72 -9.71
N LYS A 53 -23.52 -7.76 -10.57
CA LYS A 53 -23.47 -8.73 -11.68
C LYS A 53 -23.46 -10.17 -11.18
N ALA A 54 -22.65 -10.49 -10.18
CA ALA A 54 -22.57 -11.81 -9.58
C ALA A 54 -23.86 -12.21 -8.86
N ALA A 55 -24.48 -11.29 -8.12
CA ALA A 55 -25.77 -11.52 -7.45
C ALA A 55 -26.89 -11.77 -8.46
N ALA A 56 -26.93 -11.01 -9.57
CA ALA A 56 -27.88 -11.23 -10.65
C ALA A 56 -27.69 -12.63 -11.29
N ALA A 57 -26.43 -13.04 -11.55
CA ALA A 57 -26.13 -14.37 -12.08
C ALA A 57 -26.59 -15.50 -11.14
N ALA A 58 -26.32 -15.37 -9.83
CA ALA A 58 -26.76 -16.34 -8.84
C ALA A 58 -28.30 -16.42 -8.74
N ASN A 59 -28.99 -15.28 -8.75
CA ASN A 59 -30.46 -15.25 -8.75
C ASN A 59 -31.07 -15.80 -10.04
N HIS A 60 -30.44 -15.54 -11.19
CA HIS A 60 -30.88 -16.09 -12.48
C HIS A 60 -30.69 -17.62 -12.52
N ALA A 61 -29.53 -18.12 -12.13
CA ALA A 61 -29.27 -19.56 -12.02
C ALA A 61 -30.25 -20.26 -11.06
N GLY A 62 -30.63 -19.56 -9.96
CA GLY A 62 -31.65 -20.00 -9.01
C GLY A 62 -33.11 -19.80 -9.50
N LYS A 63 -33.35 -19.40 -10.76
CA LYS A 63 -34.65 -19.14 -11.38
C LYS A 63 -35.53 -18.10 -10.65
N ARG A 64 -34.91 -17.18 -9.93
CA ARG A 64 -35.56 -16.06 -9.25
C ARG A 64 -35.59 -14.77 -10.07
N LEU A 65 -34.70 -14.66 -11.05
CA LEU A 65 -34.60 -13.56 -12.00
C LEU A 65 -34.72 -14.12 -13.40
N ASP A 66 -35.60 -13.54 -14.23
CA ASP A 66 -35.82 -13.96 -15.62
C ASP A 66 -34.69 -13.50 -16.55
N ASP A 67 -34.66 -14.08 -17.77
CA ASP A 67 -33.59 -13.83 -18.77
C ASP A 67 -33.53 -12.36 -19.18
N GLN A 68 -34.65 -11.67 -19.35
CA GLN A 68 -34.70 -10.28 -19.79
C GLN A 68 -34.10 -9.35 -18.75
N ARG A 69 -34.55 -9.45 -17.48
CA ARG A 69 -34.05 -8.61 -16.39
C ARG A 69 -32.59 -8.91 -16.10
N TYR A 70 -32.22 -10.18 -16.10
CA TYR A 70 -30.82 -10.61 -15.95
C TYR A 70 -29.93 -9.98 -17.03
N GLY A 71 -30.30 -10.09 -18.29
CA GLY A 71 -29.52 -9.52 -19.40
C GLY A 71 -29.32 -8.02 -19.28
N LEU A 72 -30.38 -7.28 -18.92
CA LEU A 72 -30.32 -5.83 -18.74
C LEU A 72 -29.42 -5.43 -17.55
N ILE A 73 -29.51 -6.12 -16.41
CA ILE A 73 -28.68 -5.85 -15.23
C ILE A 73 -27.21 -6.12 -15.55
N VAL A 74 -26.91 -7.25 -16.21
CA VAL A 74 -25.54 -7.60 -16.62
C VAL A 74 -24.96 -6.55 -17.55
N GLN A 75 -25.72 -6.12 -18.57
CA GLN A 75 -25.27 -5.07 -19.49
C GLN A 75 -24.96 -3.76 -18.76
N ALA A 76 -25.84 -3.30 -17.88
CA ALA A 76 -25.61 -2.08 -17.10
C ALA A 76 -24.36 -2.20 -16.20
N CYS A 77 -24.16 -3.36 -15.55
CA CYS A 77 -22.95 -3.62 -14.77
C CYS A 77 -21.68 -3.62 -15.64
N ASP A 78 -21.73 -4.21 -16.84
CA ASP A 78 -20.59 -4.24 -17.76
C ASP A 78 -20.20 -2.85 -18.26
N GLU A 79 -21.17 -1.97 -18.52
CA GLU A 79 -20.91 -0.57 -18.85
C GLU A 79 -20.20 0.14 -17.69
N ILE A 80 -20.63 -0.07 -16.45
CA ILE A 80 -19.98 0.51 -15.25
C ILE A 80 -18.56 -0.04 -15.10
N LEU A 81 -18.35 -1.34 -15.26
CA LEU A 81 -17.02 -1.98 -15.19
C LEU A 81 -16.09 -1.48 -16.31
N ALA A 82 -16.63 -1.11 -17.47
CA ALA A 82 -15.90 -0.47 -18.56
C ALA A 82 -15.60 1.02 -18.32
N GLY A 83 -15.92 1.57 -17.15
CA GLY A 83 -15.66 2.95 -16.78
C GLY A 83 -16.74 3.95 -17.21
N GLN A 84 -17.87 3.48 -17.75
CA GLN A 84 -18.98 4.33 -18.11
C GLN A 84 -19.83 4.66 -16.86
N HIS A 85 -20.56 5.78 -16.91
CA HIS A 85 -21.48 6.21 -15.86
C HIS A 85 -20.86 6.47 -14.47
N HIS A 86 -19.54 6.59 -14.35
CA HIS A 86 -18.87 6.84 -13.05
C HIS A 86 -19.28 8.17 -12.41
N ASP A 87 -19.68 9.16 -13.22
CA ASP A 87 -20.23 10.44 -12.78
C ASP A 87 -21.66 10.34 -12.19
N MET A 88 -22.28 9.16 -12.24
CA MET A 88 -23.57 8.88 -11.62
C MET A 88 -23.50 8.42 -10.17
N PHE A 89 -22.28 8.42 -9.58
CA PHE A 89 -22.01 8.03 -8.19
C PHE A 89 -21.43 9.20 -7.39
N PRO A 90 -22.23 10.24 -7.09
CA PRO A 90 -21.73 11.50 -6.55
C PRO A 90 -21.71 11.55 -5.00
N LEU A 91 -21.93 10.43 -4.32
CA LEU A 91 -22.10 10.44 -2.86
C LEU A 91 -20.78 10.64 -2.12
N HIS A 92 -20.87 11.40 -1.03
CA HIS A 92 -19.74 11.66 -0.14
C HIS A 92 -19.46 10.45 0.77
N VAL A 93 -18.21 10.35 1.27
CA VAL A 93 -17.82 9.35 2.28
C VAL A 93 -18.65 9.51 3.56
N TRP A 94 -18.95 10.76 3.95
CA TRP A 94 -19.62 11.14 5.18
C TRP A 94 -21.14 10.96 5.09
N MET A 95 -21.57 9.73 4.79
CA MET A 95 -22.95 9.29 4.72
C MET A 95 -23.30 8.38 5.91
N THR A 96 -24.47 7.71 5.87
CA THR A 96 -24.76 6.67 6.86
C THR A 96 -23.68 5.60 6.90
N GLY A 97 -23.19 5.29 8.08
CA GLY A 97 -22.08 4.37 8.28
C GLY A 97 -22.33 2.92 7.85
N SER A 98 -23.60 2.54 7.62
CA SER A 98 -23.98 1.26 7.03
C SER A 98 -23.69 1.17 5.52
N GLY A 99 -23.55 2.31 4.84
CA GLY A 99 -23.38 2.39 3.39
C GLY A 99 -24.66 2.19 2.58
N THR A 100 -25.83 2.23 3.23
CA THR A 100 -27.13 2.01 2.57
C THR A 100 -27.38 2.98 1.43
N GLN A 101 -27.03 4.24 1.58
CA GLN A 101 -27.21 5.26 0.55
C GLN A 101 -26.43 4.93 -0.72
N PHE A 102 -25.19 4.45 -0.59
CA PHE A 102 -24.39 4.07 -1.75
C PHE A 102 -24.89 2.77 -2.41
N ASN A 103 -25.30 1.77 -1.62
CA ASN A 103 -25.96 0.59 -2.18
C ASN A 103 -27.19 0.97 -2.99
N MET A 104 -27.99 1.92 -2.49
CA MET A 104 -29.17 2.40 -3.23
C MET A 104 -28.78 3.22 -4.44
N ASN A 105 -27.74 4.04 -4.38
CA ASN A 105 -27.20 4.74 -5.55
C ASN A 105 -26.85 3.75 -6.69
N VAL A 106 -26.16 2.66 -6.36
CA VAL A 106 -25.84 1.62 -7.35
C VAL A 106 -27.11 0.95 -7.89
N ASN A 107 -28.07 0.61 -7.02
CA ASN A 107 -29.33 0.00 -7.44
C ASN A 107 -30.14 0.92 -8.36
N GLU A 108 -30.21 2.21 -8.03
CA GLU A 108 -30.95 3.23 -8.80
C GLU A 108 -30.30 3.46 -10.17
N VAL A 109 -28.97 3.60 -10.24
CA VAL A 109 -28.23 3.76 -11.48
C VAL A 109 -28.42 2.56 -12.41
N ILE A 110 -28.29 1.33 -11.89
CA ILE A 110 -28.51 0.12 -12.68
C ILE A 110 -29.96 0.07 -13.18
N SER A 111 -30.95 0.29 -12.29
CA SER A 111 -32.36 0.28 -12.64
C SER A 111 -32.71 1.31 -13.74
N ASN A 112 -32.25 2.55 -13.57
CA ASN A 112 -32.50 3.61 -14.55
C ASN A 112 -31.75 3.37 -15.88
N ARG A 113 -30.53 2.77 -15.84
CA ARG A 113 -29.88 2.36 -17.08
C ARG A 113 -30.66 1.25 -17.79
N CYS A 114 -31.23 0.30 -17.04
CA CYS A 114 -32.10 -0.71 -17.61
C CYS A 114 -33.39 -0.10 -18.23
N CYS A 115 -33.96 0.96 -17.64
CA CYS A 115 -35.04 1.72 -18.24
C CYS A 115 -34.66 2.29 -19.60
N GLN A 116 -33.49 2.95 -19.69
CA GLN A 116 -32.98 3.48 -20.96
C GLN A 116 -32.81 2.39 -22.02
N LEU A 117 -32.19 1.26 -21.64
CA LEU A 117 -31.96 0.13 -22.55
C LEU A 117 -33.26 -0.51 -23.05
N ALA A 118 -34.29 -0.49 -22.21
CA ALA A 118 -35.62 -1.01 -22.56
C ALA A 118 -36.54 0.03 -23.23
N GLY A 119 -36.14 1.29 -23.38
CA GLY A 119 -36.93 2.35 -23.93
C GLY A 119 -38.11 2.80 -23.03
N THR A 120 -37.98 2.59 -21.70
CA THR A 120 -38.98 3.04 -20.72
C THR A 120 -38.52 4.31 -20.02
N PRO A 121 -39.43 5.12 -19.45
CA PRO A 121 -39.04 6.36 -18.76
C PRO A 121 -38.13 6.12 -17.53
N LEU A 122 -37.16 7.00 -17.32
CA LEU A 122 -36.36 7.01 -16.09
C LEU A 122 -37.28 7.17 -14.87
N GLY A 123 -36.97 6.47 -13.79
CA GLY A 123 -37.77 6.45 -12.57
C GLY A 123 -39.02 5.56 -12.63
N SER A 124 -39.33 4.96 -13.79
CA SER A 124 -40.48 4.04 -13.95
C SER A 124 -40.27 2.71 -13.19
N LYS A 125 -39.05 2.36 -12.89
CA LYS A 125 -38.65 1.08 -12.23
C LYS A 125 -39.07 -0.14 -13.07
N THR A 126 -39.25 0.03 -14.38
CA THR A 126 -39.72 -0.99 -15.33
C THR A 126 -38.76 -1.06 -16.52
N PRO A 127 -38.28 -2.25 -16.93
CA PRO A 127 -38.63 -3.59 -16.44
C PRO A 127 -37.87 -4.00 -15.16
N VAL A 128 -36.83 -3.25 -14.73
CA VAL A 128 -35.97 -3.60 -13.59
C VAL A 128 -36.22 -2.67 -12.41
N HIS A 129 -36.72 -3.19 -11.31
CA HIS A 129 -36.93 -2.45 -10.06
C HIS A 129 -35.64 -2.45 -9.20
N PRO A 130 -35.21 -1.31 -8.62
CA PRO A 130 -33.96 -1.22 -7.86
C PRO A 130 -33.91 -2.15 -6.63
N ASN A 131 -35.01 -2.29 -5.89
CA ASN A 131 -35.07 -3.14 -4.71
C ASN A 131 -35.43 -4.59 -5.04
N ASP A 132 -36.44 -4.83 -5.87
CA ASP A 132 -36.99 -6.17 -6.10
C ASP A 132 -36.11 -7.02 -7.00
N HIS A 133 -35.37 -6.40 -7.94
CA HIS A 133 -34.56 -7.10 -8.93
C HIS A 133 -33.06 -6.88 -8.73
N VAL A 134 -32.58 -5.62 -8.69
CA VAL A 134 -31.13 -5.34 -8.52
C VAL A 134 -30.64 -5.76 -7.14
N ASN A 135 -31.46 -5.49 -6.09
CA ASN A 135 -31.12 -5.82 -4.70
C ASN A 135 -31.70 -7.17 -4.22
N MET A 136 -32.19 -8.02 -5.12
CA MET A 136 -32.77 -9.31 -4.80
C MET A 136 -31.83 -10.18 -3.96
N ALA A 137 -32.31 -10.74 -2.86
CA ALA A 137 -31.56 -11.56 -1.90
C ALA A 137 -30.41 -10.82 -1.18
N GLN A 138 -30.47 -9.49 -1.09
CA GLN A 138 -29.39 -8.67 -0.56
C GLN A 138 -29.92 -7.65 0.47
N SER A 139 -29.01 -7.16 1.27
CA SER A 139 -29.14 -5.97 2.12
C SER A 139 -27.90 -5.09 1.91
N SER A 140 -27.99 -3.79 2.20
CA SER A 140 -26.78 -2.96 2.30
C SER A 140 -25.82 -3.46 3.38
N ASN A 141 -26.34 -4.19 4.37
CA ASN A 141 -25.56 -4.71 5.49
C ASN A 141 -24.61 -5.83 5.10
N ASP A 142 -24.91 -6.59 4.05
CA ASP A 142 -24.03 -7.63 3.50
C ASP A 142 -23.34 -7.21 2.19
N THR A 143 -23.96 -6.33 1.38
CA THR A 143 -23.38 -5.88 0.11
C THR A 143 -22.26 -4.87 0.30
N PHE A 144 -22.43 -3.86 1.17
CA PHE A 144 -21.42 -2.84 1.36
C PHE A 144 -20.11 -3.42 1.90
N PRO A 145 -20.09 -4.25 2.97
CA PRO A 145 -18.85 -4.88 3.42
C PRO A 145 -18.27 -5.82 2.38
N SER A 146 -19.08 -6.57 1.61
CA SER A 146 -18.57 -7.40 0.52
C SER A 146 -17.89 -6.57 -0.56
N ALA A 147 -18.48 -5.44 -0.95
CA ALA A 147 -17.86 -4.52 -1.90
C ALA A 147 -16.56 -3.89 -1.36
N MET A 148 -16.48 -3.56 -0.07
CA MET A 148 -15.24 -3.12 0.58
C MET A 148 -14.13 -4.16 0.43
N TYR A 149 -14.44 -5.42 0.69
CA TYR A 149 -13.47 -6.52 0.62
C TYR A 149 -13.02 -6.78 -0.81
N ILE A 150 -13.95 -6.74 -1.78
CA ILE A 150 -13.64 -6.85 -3.21
C ILE A 150 -12.75 -5.68 -3.64
N ALA A 151 -13.12 -4.44 -3.32
CA ALA A 151 -12.34 -3.26 -3.66
C ALA A 151 -10.91 -3.32 -3.10
N ALA A 152 -10.76 -3.64 -1.81
CA ALA A 152 -9.46 -3.74 -1.17
C ALA A 152 -8.59 -4.83 -1.79
N ALA A 153 -9.11 -6.07 -1.93
CA ALA A 153 -8.33 -7.19 -2.44
C ALA A 153 -7.93 -7.00 -3.91
N VAL A 154 -8.85 -6.53 -4.76
CA VAL A 154 -8.58 -6.30 -6.19
C VAL A 154 -7.48 -5.24 -6.36
N ASN A 155 -7.57 -4.11 -5.65
CA ASN A 155 -6.56 -3.05 -5.78
C ASN A 155 -5.20 -3.46 -5.21
N VAL A 156 -5.18 -4.17 -4.08
CA VAL A 156 -3.93 -4.72 -3.53
C VAL A 156 -3.26 -5.65 -4.55
N LYS A 157 -4.00 -6.60 -5.12
CA LYS A 157 -3.43 -7.61 -6.04
C LYS A 157 -3.06 -7.04 -7.40
N GLN A 158 -3.87 -6.14 -7.94
CA GLN A 158 -3.68 -5.65 -9.31
C GLN A 158 -2.79 -4.41 -9.41
N GLN A 159 -2.64 -3.62 -8.34
CA GLN A 159 -1.91 -2.36 -8.36
C GLN A 159 -0.78 -2.34 -7.33
N LEU A 160 -1.08 -2.53 -6.05
CA LEU A 160 -0.09 -2.38 -4.97
C LEU A 160 1.03 -3.41 -5.07
N VAL A 161 0.69 -4.69 -5.10
CA VAL A 161 1.68 -5.79 -5.12
C VAL A 161 2.64 -5.66 -6.30
N PRO A 162 2.19 -5.42 -7.54
CA PRO A 162 3.10 -5.21 -8.67
C PRO A 162 4.01 -3.99 -8.50
N ALA A 163 3.51 -2.88 -7.95
CA ALA A 163 4.29 -1.66 -7.75
C ALA A 163 5.39 -1.85 -6.69
N VAL A 164 5.05 -2.46 -5.55
CA VAL A 164 6.03 -2.77 -4.49
C VAL A 164 7.05 -3.79 -4.96
N ALA A 165 6.62 -4.83 -5.68
CA ALA A 165 7.52 -5.83 -6.25
C ALA A 165 8.52 -5.22 -7.24
N ALA A 166 8.04 -4.33 -8.13
CA ALA A 166 8.91 -3.63 -9.07
C ALA A 166 9.92 -2.71 -8.38
N LEU A 167 9.54 -2.03 -7.29
CA LEU A 167 10.46 -1.24 -6.48
C LEU A 167 11.50 -2.13 -5.79
N ARG A 168 11.07 -3.22 -5.14
CA ARG A 168 11.97 -4.22 -4.54
C ARG A 168 12.99 -4.74 -5.53
N ASP A 169 12.54 -5.10 -6.73
CA ASP A 169 13.40 -5.68 -7.77
C ASP A 169 14.43 -4.65 -8.28
N ALA A 170 14.04 -3.38 -8.44
CA ALA A 170 14.96 -2.31 -8.80
C ALA A 170 16.02 -2.08 -7.72
N ILE A 171 15.65 -2.08 -6.44
CA ILE A 171 16.59 -1.98 -5.31
C ILE A 171 17.50 -3.20 -5.27
N SER A 172 16.96 -4.40 -5.47
CA SER A 172 17.75 -5.65 -5.52
C SER A 172 18.77 -5.66 -6.65
N ALA A 173 18.40 -5.13 -7.83
CA ALA A 173 19.33 -4.98 -8.95
C ALA A 173 20.50 -4.04 -8.61
N LYS A 174 20.21 -2.92 -7.93
CA LYS A 174 21.27 -2.01 -7.43
C LYS A 174 22.13 -2.68 -6.35
N ALA A 175 21.53 -3.46 -5.47
CA ALA A 175 22.29 -4.21 -4.47
C ALA A 175 23.27 -5.20 -5.11
N GLN A 176 22.88 -5.87 -6.19
CA GLN A 176 23.77 -6.76 -6.95
C GLN A 176 24.85 -5.99 -7.70
N GLU A 177 24.49 -4.87 -8.35
CA GLU A 177 25.45 -4.00 -9.06
C GLU A 177 26.55 -3.46 -8.13
N TRP A 178 26.25 -3.22 -6.85
CA TRP A 178 27.12 -2.58 -5.88
C TRP A 178 27.69 -3.53 -4.81
N ASP A 179 27.63 -4.82 -5.05
CA ASP A 179 28.04 -5.85 -4.06
C ASP A 179 29.53 -5.79 -3.70
N ASP A 180 30.38 -5.27 -4.58
CA ASP A 180 31.82 -5.13 -4.37
C ASP A 180 32.25 -3.73 -3.87
N ILE A 181 31.33 -2.77 -3.74
CA ILE A 181 31.62 -1.41 -3.29
C ILE A 181 31.67 -1.37 -1.77
N VAL A 182 32.87 -1.45 -1.21
CA VAL A 182 33.08 -1.35 0.25
C VAL A 182 32.89 0.08 0.72
N LYS A 183 32.09 0.27 1.75
CA LYS A 183 31.85 1.54 2.44
C LYS A 183 31.92 1.35 3.95
N ILE A 184 32.01 2.44 4.71
CA ILE A 184 31.82 2.36 6.16
C ILE A 184 30.35 2.19 6.51
N GLY A 185 30.05 1.31 7.47
CA GLY A 185 28.74 1.24 8.11
C GLY A 185 28.56 2.37 9.13
N ARG A 186 27.31 2.64 9.49
CA ARG A 186 26.97 3.56 10.59
C ARG A 186 25.95 2.94 11.53
N THR A 187 26.26 2.99 12.81
CA THR A 187 25.31 2.68 13.89
C THR A 187 25.24 3.88 14.83
N HIS A 188 24.08 4.23 15.34
CA HIS A 188 23.87 5.48 16.09
C HIS A 188 24.28 6.75 15.34
N MET A 189 24.30 6.74 14.01
CA MET A 189 24.89 7.80 13.16
C MET A 189 26.39 7.99 13.33
N GLN A 190 27.08 7.06 13.98
CA GLN A 190 28.54 7.06 14.15
C GLN A 190 29.18 6.04 13.22
N ASP A 191 30.44 6.28 12.87
CA ASP A 191 31.23 5.37 12.07
C ASP A 191 31.31 3.98 12.71
N ALA A 192 31.10 2.96 11.89
CA ALA A 192 31.14 1.56 12.29
C ALA A 192 32.06 0.74 11.36
N THR A 193 32.05 -0.55 11.52
CA THR A 193 32.81 -1.49 10.66
C THR A 193 32.28 -1.46 9.22
N PRO A 194 33.11 -1.81 8.23
CA PRO A 194 32.72 -1.82 6.82
C PRO A 194 31.59 -2.81 6.51
N LEU A 195 30.83 -2.47 5.49
CA LEU A 195 29.97 -3.35 4.72
C LEU A 195 30.09 -2.97 3.25
N THR A 196 29.43 -3.70 2.38
CA THR A 196 29.30 -3.21 0.99
C THR A 196 28.03 -2.37 0.82
N LEU A 197 28.04 -1.45 -0.14
CA LEU A 197 26.84 -0.69 -0.53
C LEU A 197 25.72 -1.65 -0.98
N GLY A 198 26.10 -2.73 -1.68
CA GLY A 198 25.17 -3.79 -2.06
C GLY A 198 24.53 -4.48 -0.86
N GLN A 199 25.29 -4.80 0.19
CA GLN A 199 24.74 -5.35 1.43
C GLN A 199 23.76 -4.39 2.11
N GLU A 200 24.07 -3.10 2.17
CA GLU A 200 23.15 -2.08 2.72
C GLU A 200 21.83 -2.03 1.93
N TRP A 201 21.89 -2.00 0.61
CA TRP A 201 20.70 -1.98 -0.24
C TRP A 201 19.95 -3.32 -0.27
N SER A 202 20.62 -4.44 -0.07
CA SER A 202 19.97 -5.75 0.08
C SER A 202 19.04 -5.79 1.31
N GLY A 203 19.40 -5.06 2.36
CA GLY A 203 18.52 -4.88 3.53
C GLY A 203 17.21 -4.20 3.15
N TYR A 204 17.22 -3.19 2.28
CA TYR A 204 16.00 -2.52 1.82
C TYR A 204 15.12 -3.42 0.96
N SER A 205 15.71 -4.16 0.02
CA SER A 205 14.95 -5.13 -0.79
C SER A 205 14.40 -6.28 0.05
N GLY A 206 15.11 -6.70 1.10
CA GLY A 206 14.66 -7.68 2.09
C GLY A 206 13.42 -7.22 2.83
N MET A 207 13.41 -5.99 3.36
CA MET A 207 12.23 -5.39 4.02
C MET A 207 10.99 -5.43 3.12
N LEU A 208 11.12 -5.01 1.86
CA LEU A 208 9.99 -5.03 0.92
C LEU A 208 9.53 -6.44 0.54
N SER A 209 10.44 -7.43 0.54
CA SER A 209 10.07 -8.83 0.33
C SER A 209 9.23 -9.37 1.47
N GLU A 210 9.61 -9.11 2.72
CA GLU A 210 8.84 -9.48 3.91
C GLU A 210 7.48 -8.76 3.94
N ASP A 211 7.43 -7.47 3.61
CA ASP A 211 6.19 -6.70 3.51
C ASP A 211 5.21 -7.32 2.49
N LEU A 212 5.70 -7.79 1.34
CA LEU A 212 4.88 -8.48 0.32
C LEU A 212 4.31 -9.80 0.86
N GLU A 213 5.09 -10.58 1.62
CA GLU A 213 4.62 -11.81 2.26
C GLU A 213 3.51 -11.52 3.28
N TRP A 214 3.66 -10.49 4.11
CA TRP A 214 2.64 -10.09 5.09
C TRP A 214 1.36 -9.56 4.42
N ILE A 215 1.47 -8.82 3.31
CA ILE A 215 0.33 -8.38 2.52
C ILE A 215 -0.44 -9.60 2.01
N GLU A 216 0.23 -10.58 1.42
CA GLU A 216 -0.43 -11.79 0.90
C GLU A 216 -1.12 -12.58 2.01
N ALA A 217 -0.49 -12.71 3.18
CA ALA A 217 -1.08 -13.35 4.33
C ALA A 217 -2.34 -12.63 4.85
N SER A 218 -2.32 -11.30 4.88
CA SER A 218 -3.45 -10.49 5.35
C SER A 218 -4.69 -10.57 4.42
N LEU A 219 -4.50 -10.84 3.14
CA LEU A 219 -5.60 -10.97 2.18
C LEU A 219 -6.49 -12.20 2.44
N GLN A 220 -6.01 -13.22 3.15
CA GLN A 220 -6.77 -14.44 3.40
C GLN A 220 -8.09 -14.19 4.15
N GLY A 221 -8.10 -13.20 5.06
CA GLY A 221 -9.33 -12.75 5.73
C GLY A 221 -10.24 -11.93 4.83
N VAL A 222 -9.64 -11.13 3.93
CA VAL A 222 -10.37 -10.23 3.02
C VAL A 222 -11.13 -10.99 1.91
N TYR A 223 -10.72 -12.20 1.57
CA TYR A 223 -11.45 -13.01 0.59
C TYR A 223 -12.78 -13.58 1.10
N ARG A 224 -13.14 -13.40 2.36
CA ARG A 224 -14.35 -13.95 2.99
C ARG A 224 -15.49 -12.92 2.96
N LEU A 225 -16.49 -13.15 2.10
CA LEU A 225 -17.54 -12.20 1.81
C LEU A 225 -18.77 -12.35 2.73
N ALA A 226 -19.36 -11.21 3.11
CA ALA A 226 -20.60 -11.13 3.88
C ALA A 226 -21.84 -11.44 3.03
N LEU A 227 -21.77 -11.30 1.71
CA LEU A 227 -22.91 -11.45 0.79
C LEU A 227 -23.67 -12.75 1.04
N GLY A 228 -25.00 -12.63 1.11
CA GLY A 228 -25.92 -13.71 1.49
C GLY A 228 -26.29 -13.72 2.97
N GLY A 229 -25.64 -12.89 3.82
CA GLY A 229 -26.05 -12.73 5.22
C GLY A 229 -27.29 -11.86 5.41
N THR A 230 -27.59 -11.04 4.42
CA THR A 230 -28.71 -10.09 4.38
C THR A 230 -28.72 -9.12 5.60
N ALA A 231 -29.83 -8.98 6.31
CA ALA A 231 -30.03 -7.92 7.32
C ALA A 231 -29.07 -8.02 8.52
N VAL A 232 -28.91 -9.22 9.10
CA VAL A 232 -28.15 -9.45 10.35
C VAL A 232 -27.21 -10.67 10.31
N GLY A 233 -27.01 -11.26 9.13
CA GLY A 233 -26.13 -12.42 8.99
C GLY A 233 -26.84 -13.79 8.93
N THR A 234 -28.16 -13.82 9.08
CA THR A 234 -28.95 -15.06 9.07
C THR A 234 -29.41 -15.49 7.68
N GLY A 235 -29.31 -14.61 6.67
CA GLY A 235 -29.68 -14.93 5.29
C GLY A 235 -31.17 -14.90 4.99
N ILE A 236 -31.96 -14.18 5.76
CA ILE A 236 -33.41 -14.04 5.49
C ILE A 236 -33.66 -13.53 4.07
N ASN A 237 -34.65 -14.09 3.37
CA ASN A 237 -34.98 -13.77 1.96
C ASN A 237 -33.88 -14.12 0.91
N SER A 238 -32.81 -14.77 1.32
CA SER A 238 -31.81 -15.34 0.43
C SER A 238 -32.11 -16.83 0.19
N ALA A 239 -32.03 -17.29 -1.04
CA ALA A 239 -32.22 -18.72 -1.34
C ALA A 239 -31.00 -19.53 -0.85
N PRO A 240 -31.20 -20.79 -0.42
CA PRO A 240 -30.07 -21.69 -0.14
C PRO A 240 -29.11 -21.77 -1.34
N GLY A 241 -27.82 -21.67 -1.08
CA GLY A 241 -26.78 -21.68 -2.11
C GLY A 241 -26.49 -20.34 -2.82
N PHE A 242 -27.27 -19.31 -2.56
CA PHE A 242 -27.06 -17.98 -3.15
C PHE A 242 -25.70 -17.38 -2.77
N ALA A 243 -25.32 -17.47 -1.52
CA ALA A 243 -24.07 -16.90 -1.01
C ALA A 243 -22.85 -17.52 -1.67
N GLU A 244 -22.85 -18.84 -1.77
CA GLU A 244 -21.79 -19.63 -2.42
C GLU A 244 -21.72 -19.35 -3.92
N ALA A 245 -22.86 -19.34 -4.62
CA ALA A 245 -22.93 -19.06 -6.06
C ALA A 245 -22.46 -17.65 -6.39
N ALA A 246 -22.89 -16.63 -5.61
CA ALA A 246 -22.48 -15.27 -5.81
C ALA A 246 -20.97 -15.06 -5.53
N ALA A 247 -20.44 -15.67 -4.46
CA ALA A 247 -19.01 -15.60 -4.16
C ALA A 247 -18.17 -16.29 -5.24
N ALA A 248 -18.60 -17.43 -5.75
CA ALA A 248 -17.93 -18.13 -6.84
C ALA A 248 -17.91 -17.30 -8.14
N GLU A 249 -19.01 -16.61 -8.47
CA GLU A 249 -19.06 -15.73 -9.64
C GLU A 249 -18.17 -14.47 -9.44
N ILE A 250 -18.11 -13.90 -8.23
CA ILE A 250 -17.15 -12.84 -7.90
C ILE A 250 -15.71 -13.32 -8.09
N ALA A 251 -15.39 -14.51 -7.60
CA ALA A 251 -14.07 -15.12 -7.77
C ALA A 251 -13.71 -15.27 -9.25
N LYS A 252 -14.64 -15.74 -10.07
CA LYS A 252 -14.45 -15.85 -11.52
C LYS A 252 -14.26 -14.51 -12.21
N LEU A 253 -15.07 -13.51 -11.87
CA LEU A 253 -15.00 -12.15 -12.46
C LEU A 253 -13.71 -11.42 -12.11
N THR A 254 -13.17 -11.63 -10.91
CA THR A 254 -11.98 -10.94 -10.41
C THR A 254 -10.68 -11.73 -10.60
N GLY A 255 -10.77 -13.05 -10.79
CA GLY A 255 -9.61 -13.95 -10.78
C GLY A 255 -9.00 -14.14 -9.38
N LEU A 256 -9.70 -13.74 -8.31
CA LEU A 256 -9.24 -13.84 -6.92
C LEU A 256 -10.07 -14.86 -6.14
N PRO A 257 -9.51 -15.52 -5.10
CA PRO A 257 -10.13 -16.66 -4.44
C PRO A 257 -11.21 -16.25 -3.42
N PHE A 258 -12.15 -15.43 -3.82
CA PHE A 258 -13.27 -15.03 -2.96
C PHE A 258 -14.17 -16.21 -2.63
N VAL A 259 -14.55 -16.28 -1.37
CA VAL A 259 -15.45 -17.30 -0.83
C VAL A 259 -16.51 -16.69 0.05
N THR A 260 -17.61 -17.40 0.26
CA THR A 260 -18.60 -17.00 1.26
C THR A 260 -17.99 -17.14 2.67
N ALA A 261 -18.16 -16.12 3.54
CA ALA A 261 -17.67 -16.21 4.91
C ALA A 261 -18.38 -17.35 5.66
N PRO A 262 -17.64 -18.15 6.43
CA PRO A 262 -18.23 -19.25 7.21
C PRO A 262 -19.17 -18.77 8.29
N ASN A 263 -18.96 -17.56 8.79
CA ASN A 263 -19.84 -16.89 9.74
C ASN A 263 -20.13 -15.46 9.26
N LYS A 264 -21.36 -15.21 8.80
CA LYS A 264 -21.80 -13.91 8.29
C LYS A 264 -21.86 -12.83 9.37
N LEU A 265 -22.18 -13.21 10.60
CA LEU A 265 -22.24 -12.25 11.71
C LEU A 265 -20.89 -11.61 12.00
N THR A 266 -19.80 -12.38 11.88
CA THR A 266 -18.44 -11.86 12.05
C THR A 266 -18.12 -10.74 11.04
N VAL A 267 -18.43 -10.96 9.75
CA VAL A 267 -18.06 -10.04 8.66
C VAL A 267 -19.10 -8.94 8.39
N GLN A 268 -20.17 -8.86 9.18
CA GLN A 268 -21.13 -7.77 9.18
C GLN A 268 -21.01 -6.89 10.44
N GLY A 269 -20.78 -7.52 11.60
CA GLY A 269 -20.61 -6.81 12.88
C GLY A 269 -19.18 -6.30 13.10
N SER A 270 -18.19 -6.91 12.44
CA SER A 270 -16.77 -6.58 12.57
C SER A 270 -16.09 -6.62 11.20
N HIS A 271 -14.96 -5.89 11.09
CA HIS A 271 -14.14 -5.85 9.87
C HIS A 271 -12.66 -6.06 10.19
N ASP A 272 -12.34 -7.00 11.09
CA ASP A 272 -10.98 -7.29 11.57
C ASP A 272 -10.01 -7.61 10.43
N ALA A 273 -10.46 -8.27 9.37
CA ALA A 273 -9.66 -8.53 8.19
C ALA A 273 -9.16 -7.26 7.49
N LEU A 274 -9.99 -6.22 7.43
CA LEU A 274 -9.60 -4.91 6.88
C LEU A 274 -8.70 -4.13 7.84
N VAL A 275 -8.91 -4.24 9.14
CA VAL A 275 -8.02 -3.68 10.17
C VAL A 275 -6.63 -4.33 10.08
N GLN A 276 -6.57 -5.65 9.93
CA GLN A 276 -5.31 -6.37 9.73
C GLN A 276 -4.60 -5.93 8.45
N LEU A 277 -5.31 -5.86 7.33
CA LEU A 277 -4.75 -5.37 6.06
C LEU A 277 -4.20 -3.95 6.23
N SER A 278 -4.96 -3.04 6.85
CA SER A 278 -4.53 -1.66 7.12
C SER A 278 -3.25 -1.62 7.96
N GLY A 279 -3.16 -2.43 9.02
CA GLY A 279 -1.95 -2.57 9.83
C GLY A 279 -0.75 -3.07 9.03
N THR A 280 -0.97 -3.94 8.05
CA THR A 280 0.07 -4.41 7.14
C THR A 280 0.53 -3.31 6.18
N LEU A 281 -0.40 -2.51 5.64
CA LEU A 281 -0.07 -1.33 4.82
C LEU A 281 0.73 -0.31 5.63
N ARG A 282 0.41 -0.12 6.91
CA ARG A 282 1.21 0.71 7.82
C ARG A 282 2.63 0.17 7.97
N THR A 283 2.81 -1.15 8.11
CA THR A 283 4.14 -1.77 8.22
C THR A 283 4.97 -1.48 6.96
N LEU A 284 4.39 -1.67 5.78
CA LEU A 284 5.04 -1.29 4.51
C LEU A 284 5.39 0.22 4.47
N ALA A 285 4.50 1.09 4.95
CA ALA A 285 4.78 2.52 5.02
C ALA A 285 5.98 2.84 5.94
N VAL A 286 6.14 2.12 7.06
CA VAL A 286 7.31 2.23 7.95
C VAL A 286 8.60 1.82 7.23
N SER A 287 8.58 0.73 6.45
CA SER A 287 9.70 0.30 5.63
C SER A 287 10.08 1.36 4.58
N LEU A 288 9.10 1.87 3.84
CA LEU A 288 9.30 2.91 2.83
C LEU A 288 9.85 4.21 3.45
N TYR A 289 9.35 4.59 4.63
CA TYR A 289 9.82 5.76 5.36
C TYR A 289 11.30 5.64 5.73
N LYS A 290 11.73 4.48 6.24
CA LYS A 290 13.13 4.21 6.55
C LYS A 290 13.99 4.25 5.30
N ILE A 291 13.63 3.53 4.25
CA ILE A 291 14.37 3.46 2.97
C ILE A 291 14.59 4.86 2.40
N ALA A 292 13.53 5.66 2.34
CA ALA A 292 13.59 7.03 1.82
C ALA A 292 14.51 7.93 2.65
N ASN A 293 14.45 7.85 3.98
CA ASN A 293 15.31 8.66 4.85
C ASN A 293 16.78 8.23 4.81
N ASP A 294 17.08 6.94 4.73
CA ASP A 294 18.45 6.47 4.59
C ASP A 294 19.07 6.95 3.26
N ILE A 295 18.37 6.80 2.15
CA ILE A 295 18.84 7.28 0.83
C ILE A 295 19.02 8.80 0.83
N ARG A 296 18.04 9.55 1.37
CA ARG A 296 18.10 10.99 1.53
C ARG A 296 19.32 11.45 2.35
N LEU A 297 19.62 10.73 3.42
CA LEU A 297 20.76 11.01 4.28
C LEU A 297 22.08 10.73 3.58
N MET A 298 22.20 9.56 2.92
CA MET A 298 23.42 9.20 2.16
C MET A 298 23.68 10.13 0.97
N SER A 299 22.65 10.75 0.40
CA SER A 299 22.76 11.69 -0.73
C SER A 299 22.96 13.14 -0.29
N CYS A 300 22.90 13.47 1.01
CA CYS A 300 23.02 14.84 1.48
C CYS A 300 24.40 15.46 1.15
N GLY A 301 24.42 16.71 0.72
CA GLY A 301 25.67 17.39 0.37
C GLY A 301 25.46 18.50 -0.68
N PRO A 302 26.33 18.64 -1.68
CA PRO A 302 27.38 17.72 -2.14
C PRO A 302 28.74 17.80 -1.41
N ARG A 303 29.02 18.85 -0.64
CA ARG A 303 30.33 19.03 0.01
C ARG A 303 30.27 18.95 1.54
N ALA A 304 29.20 19.45 2.15
CA ALA A 304 29.01 19.54 3.61
C ALA A 304 28.10 18.40 4.17
N GLY A 305 27.92 17.35 3.42
CA GLY A 305 27.15 16.18 3.82
C GLY A 305 27.86 14.89 3.46
N PHE A 306 27.14 13.74 3.58
CA PHE A 306 27.76 12.43 3.30
C PHE A 306 28.10 12.25 1.83
N ALA A 307 27.22 12.64 0.93
CA ALA A 307 27.42 12.56 -0.51
C ALA A 307 27.94 11.18 -1.00
N GLU A 308 27.53 10.10 -0.36
CA GLU A 308 27.87 8.73 -0.79
C GLU A 308 27.04 8.29 -1.99
N LEU A 309 25.87 8.92 -2.20
CA LEU A 309 24.99 8.68 -3.33
C LEU A 309 24.79 9.97 -4.12
N GLU A 310 24.71 9.83 -5.44
CA GLU A 310 24.28 10.85 -6.38
C GLU A 310 22.88 10.49 -6.87
N ILE A 311 21.89 11.34 -6.58
CA ILE A 311 20.49 11.12 -6.95
C ILE A 311 20.14 11.91 -8.23
N PRO A 312 19.13 11.45 -9.01
CA PRO A 312 18.67 12.17 -10.20
C PRO A 312 18.16 13.57 -9.88
N GLU A 313 18.40 14.50 -10.79
CA GLU A 313 17.81 15.83 -10.78
C GLU A 313 16.50 15.78 -11.59
N ASN A 314 15.36 15.89 -10.90
CA ASN A 314 14.03 15.80 -11.53
C ASN A 314 13.42 17.17 -11.80
N GLU A 315 13.80 18.18 -11.02
CA GLU A 315 13.31 19.56 -11.12
C GLU A 315 14.37 20.55 -10.60
N PRO A 316 14.29 21.85 -10.92
CA PRO A 316 15.15 22.87 -10.33
C PRO A 316 15.02 22.90 -8.80
N GLY A 317 16.11 22.59 -8.09
CA GLY A 317 16.12 22.41 -6.64
C GLY A 317 15.95 23.71 -5.82
N SER A 318 16.14 24.89 -6.44
CA SER A 318 16.05 26.17 -5.76
C SER A 318 15.87 27.32 -6.74
N SER A 319 15.07 28.30 -6.37
CA SER A 319 14.90 29.54 -7.15
C SER A 319 16.10 30.51 -7.04
N ILE A 320 16.95 30.35 -6.02
CA ILE A 320 18.07 31.29 -5.72
C ILE A 320 19.43 30.59 -5.58
N MET A 321 19.49 29.25 -5.60
CA MET A 321 20.74 28.48 -5.49
C MET A 321 20.88 27.56 -6.72
N PRO A 322 21.51 28.02 -7.81
CA PRO A 322 21.66 27.23 -9.02
C PRO A 322 22.44 25.93 -8.76
N GLY A 323 22.01 24.81 -9.36
CA GLY A 323 22.67 23.51 -9.22
C GLY A 323 22.41 22.79 -7.89
N LYS A 324 21.48 23.27 -7.07
CA LYS A 324 21.05 22.55 -5.86
C LYS A 324 20.08 21.41 -6.24
N VAL A 325 20.48 20.18 -5.97
CA VAL A 325 19.64 18.98 -6.17
C VAL A 325 19.03 18.58 -4.83
N ASN A 326 17.71 18.49 -4.76
CA ASN A 326 16.97 18.10 -3.55
C ASN A 326 16.48 16.64 -3.66
N PRO A 327 16.41 15.91 -2.55
CA PRO A 327 15.88 14.54 -2.51
C PRO A 327 14.35 14.51 -2.48
N THR A 328 13.70 15.18 -3.45
CA THR A 328 12.26 15.46 -3.45
C THR A 328 11.40 14.21 -3.52
N GLN A 329 11.86 13.15 -4.21
CA GLN A 329 11.16 11.86 -4.20
C GLN A 329 11.20 11.20 -2.82
N CYS A 330 12.29 11.35 -2.07
CA CYS A 330 12.35 10.90 -0.68
C CYS A 330 11.38 11.69 0.21
N GLU A 331 11.27 13.00 0.01
CA GLU A 331 10.34 13.85 0.76
C GLU A 331 8.89 13.46 0.49
N ALA A 332 8.52 13.26 -0.79
CA ALA A 332 7.19 12.81 -1.18
C ALA A 332 6.87 11.43 -0.56
N LEU A 333 7.79 10.47 -0.66
CA LEU A 333 7.59 9.13 -0.11
C LEU A 333 7.45 9.14 1.42
N THR A 334 8.21 9.96 2.13
CA THR A 334 8.06 10.08 3.59
C THR A 334 6.74 10.73 4.00
N MET A 335 6.27 11.75 3.27
CA MET A 335 4.97 12.38 3.54
C MET A 335 3.80 11.40 3.34
N LEU A 336 3.79 10.67 2.22
CA LEU A 336 2.72 9.69 1.99
C LEU A 336 2.77 8.54 2.99
N ALA A 337 3.95 8.09 3.43
CA ALA A 337 4.08 7.08 4.46
C ALA A 337 3.45 7.53 5.80
N VAL A 338 3.67 8.78 6.20
CA VAL A 338 3.03 9.37 7.38
C VAL A 338 1.50 9.40 7.22
N GLN A 339 1.00 9.77 6.02
CA GLN A 339 -0.44 9.77 5.76
C GLN A 339 -1.04 8.36 5.87
N VAL A 340 -0.36 7.34 5.37
CA VAL A 340 -0.80 5.93 5.50
C VAL A 340 -0.85 5.50 6.97
N MET A 341 0.14 5.88 7.78
CA MET A 341 0.12 5.61 9.22
C MET A 341 -1.08 6.29 9.91
N ALA A 342 -1.42 7.51 9.51
CA ALA A 342 -2.59 8.23 10.03
C ALA A 342 -3.92 7.59 9.59
N ASN A 343 -4.00 7.13 8.34
CA ASN A 343 -5.16 6.41 7.82
C ASN A 343 -5.42 5.11 8.60
N ASP A 344 -4.35 4.38 8.98
CA ASP A 344 -4.47 3.16 9.79
C ASP A 344 -5.09 3.42 11.17
N VAL A 345 -4.78 4.56 11.79
CA VAL A 345 -5.42 4.97 13.04
C VAL A 345 -6.94 5.12 12.86
N ALA A 346 -7.38 5.76 11.78
CA ALA A 346 -8.79 5.92 11.47
C ALA A 346 -9.47 4.56 11.21
N VAL A 347 -8.80 3.66 10.50
CA VAL A 347 -9.32 2.30 10.24
C VAL A 347 -9.43 1.50 11.54
N GLY A 348 -8.44 1.58 12.44
CA GLY A 348 -8.46 0.91 13.74
C GLY A 348 -9.64 1.35 14.61
N PHE A 349 -9.88 2.66 14.73
CA PHE A 349 -11.05 3.20 15.44
C PHE A 349 -12.35 2.82 14.74
N GLY A 350 -12.41 2.86 13.41
CA GLY A 350 -13.57 2.42 12.63
C GLY A 350 -13.89 0.94 12.88
N GLY A 351 -12.87 0.08 12.91
CA GLY A 351 -13.01 -1.34 13.22
C GLY A 351 -13.57 -1.60 14.63
N ALA A 352 -13.10 -0.83 15.62
CA ALA A 352 -13.56 -0.92 17.00
C ALA A 352 -15.02 -0.41 17.21
N GLY A 353 -15.55 0.34 16.24
CA GLY A 353 -16.87 0.99 16.33
C GLY A 353 -18.06 0.10 15.95
N GLY A 354 -17.90 -1.22 15.84
CA GLY A 354 -19.00 -2.17 15.60
C GLY A 354 -19.85 -2.42 16.86
N TYR A 355 -21.16 -2.37 16.70
CA TYR A 355 -22.09 -2.69 17.78
C TYR A 355 -23.07 -3.77 17.33
N LEU A 356 -23.17 -4.87 18.12
CA LEU A 356 -24.03 -6.00 17.83
C LEU A 356 -23.80 -6.53 16.40
N GLU A 357 -24.81 -6.60 15.57
CA GLU A 357 -24.76 -7.24 14.25
C GLU A 357 -24.25 -6.34 13.12
N MET A 358 -23.83 -5.08 13.41
CA MET A 358 -23.37 -4.16 12.36
C MET A 358 -22.33 -3.16 12.83
N ASN A 359 -21.27 -3.02 12.00
CA ASN A 359 -20.35 -1.89 12.07
C ASN A 359 -20.87 -0.75 11.17
N VAL A 360 -20.91 0.47 11.70
CA VAL A 360 -21.43 1.67 11.01
C VAL A 360 -20.33 2.70 10.67
N TYR A 361 -19.06 2.26 10.55
CA TYR A 361 -17.93 3.08 10.14
C TYR A 361 -17.36 2.65 8.78
N LYS A 362 -18.12 1.86 8.03
CA LYS A 362 -17.67 1.23 6.78
C LYS A 362 -17.17 2.21 5.71
N PRO A 363 -17.88 3.32 5.41
CA PRO A 363 -17.37 4.29 4.42
C PRO A 363 -16.05 4.92 4.83
N LEU A 364 -15.86 5.27 6.11
CA LEU A 364 -14.61 5.78 6.65
C LEU A 364 -13.47 4.76 6.45
N MET A 365 -13.69 3.50 6.81
CA MET A 365 -12.67 2.46 6.72
C MET A 365 -12.21 2.25 5.28
N ILE A 366 -13.13 2.06 4.34
CA ILE A 366 -12.75 1.78 2.96
C ILE A 366 -12.12 2.98 2.27
N SER A 367 -12.54 4.20 2.57
CA SER A 367 -11.93 5.42 2.05
C SER A 367 -10.45 5.52 2.46
N ASN A 368 -10.13 5.28 3.73
CA ASN A 368 -8.75 5.31 4.22
C ASN A 368 -7.90 4.16 3.68
N ILE A 369 -8.46 2.96 3.51
CA ILE A 369 -7.74 1.80 2.97
C ILE A 369 -7.41 2.02 1.48
N THR A 370 -8.39 2.41 0.66
CA THR A 370 -8.16 2.65 -0.77
C THR A 370 -7.22 3.83 -0.99
N HIS A 371 -7.34 4.89 -0.19
CA HIS A 371 -6.40 6.00 -0.22
C HIS A 371 -4.98 5.55 0.09
N SER A 372 -4.78 4.73 1.12
CA SER A 372 -3.48 4.18 1.47
C SER A 372 -2.90 3.30 0.35
N ILE A 373 -3.71 2.44 -0.25
CA ILE A 373 -3.29 1.59 -1.38
C ILE A 373 -2.82 2.47 -2.56
N THR A 374 -3.60 3.49 -2.92
CA THR A 374 -3.26 4.41 -4.01
C THR A 374 -1.96 5.17 -3.74
N LEU A 375 -1.84 5.78 -2.55
CA LEU A 375 -0.64 6.54 -2.19
C LEU A 375 0.63 5.69 -2.23
N ILE A 376 0.58 4.48 -1.68
CA ILE A 376 1.75 3.57 -1.68
C ILE A 376 2.06 3.11 -3.11
N THR A 377 1.04 2.77 -3.89
CA THR A 377 1.21 2.32 -5.28
C THR A 377 1.93 3.38 -6.10
N ASP A 378 1.39 4.60 -6.13
CA ASP A 378 1.95 5.71 -6.89
C ASP A 378 3.33 6.12 -6.36
N GLY A 379 3.48 6.13 -5.02
CA GLY A 379 4.75 6.41 -4.36
C GLY A 379 5.85 5.43 -4.74
N CYS A 380 5.57 4.13 -4.75
CA CYS A 380 6.52 3.09 -5.15
C CYS A 380 6.91 3.22 -6.64
N VAL A 381 5.94 3.47 -7.51
CA VAL A 381 6.17 3.66 -8.95
C VAL A 381 7.08 4.87 -9.19
N ASN A 382 6.76 6.01 -8.57
CA ASN A 382 7.52 7.24 -8.75
C ASN A 382 8.91 7.14 -8.13
N PHE A 383 9.02 6.62 -6.91
CA PHE A 383 10.30 6.46 -6.23
C PHE A 383 11.25 5.53 -6.99
N ARG A 384 10.73 4.42 -7.54
CA ARG A 384 11.50 3.54 -8.42
C ARG A 384 12.02 4.28 -9.64
N LYS A 385 11.11 4.90 -10.40
CA LYS A 385 11.39 5.48 -11.73
C LYS A 385 12.25 6.74 -11.63
N PHE A 386 11.96 7.63 -10.70
CA PHE A 386 12.55 8.96 -10.64
C PHE A 386 13.69 9.09 -9.61
N LEU A 387 13.91 8.05 -8.80
CA LEU A 387 15.03 8.03 -7.85
C LEU A 387 15.89 6.78 -8.02
N VAL A 388 15.38 5.59 -7.67
CA VAL A 388 16.17 4.36 -7.52
C VAL A 388 16.93 4.02 -8.80
N GLU A 389 16.25 4.00 -9.94
CA GLU A 389 16.85 3.63 -11.23
C GLU A 389 18.00 4.55 -11.64
N GLY A 390 17.91 5.83 -11.31
CA GLY A 390 18.92 6.85 -11.67
C GLY A 390 19.99 7.09 -10.61
N THR A 391 19.85 6.56 -9.40
CA THR A 391 20.84 6.73 -8.32
C THR A 391 22.16 6.03 -8.63
N LYS A 392 23.28 6.70 -8.29
CA LYS A 392 24.65 6.22 -8.51
C LYS A 392 25.49 6.34 -7.25
N PRO A 393 26.50 5.47 -7.05
CA PRO A 393 27.45 5.61 -5.95
C PRO A 393 28.48 6.71 -6.25
N ASN A 394 28.78 7.54 -5.26
CA ASN A 394 29.91 8.45 -5.31
C ASN A 394 31.17 7.75 -4.78
N LEU A 395 31.82 7.00 -5.64
CA LEU A 395 33.00 6.19 -5.29
C LEU A 395 34.10 6.99 -4.63
N LYS A 396 34.32 8.24 -5.05
CA LYS A 396 35.33 9.12 -4.47
C LYS A 396 35.06 9.36 -2.98
N LYS A 397 33.82 9.70 -2.62
CA LYS A 397 33.44 9.94 -1.23
C LYS A 397 33.44 8.67 -0.38
N ILE A 398 32.93 7.60 -0.93
CA ILE A 398 32.91 6.29 -0.28
C ILE A 398 34.34 5.86 0.08
N ASN A 399 35.29 5.93 -0.88
CA ASN A 399 36.67 5.55 -0.64
C ASN A 399 37.37 6.51 0.36
N GLU A 400 37.12 7.82 0.28
CA GLU A 400 37.65 8.79 1.25
C GLU A 400 37.25 8.43 2.69
N TYR A 401 35.99 8.04 2.91
CA TYR A 401 35.51 7.64 4.24
C TYR A 401 36.14 6.33 4.72
N VAL A 402 36.28 5.35 3.85
CA VAL A 402 36.94 4.08 4.19
C VAL A 402 38.40 4.32 4.60
N GLU A 403 39.16 5.11 3.84
CA GLU A 403 40.56 5.40 4.13
C GLU A 403 40.77 6.15 5.45
N ARG A 404 39.83 7.01 5.81
CA ARG A 404 39.89 7.81 7.06
C ARG A 404 39.30 7.11 8.27
N SER A 405 38.60 6.00 8.10
CA SER A 405 37.89 5.33 9.18
C SER A 405 38.85 4.77 10.24
N LEU A 406 38.62 5.17 11.50
CA LEU A 406 39.31 4.61 12.65
C LEU A 406 38.74 3.28 13.08
N MET A 407 37.53 2.93 12.65
CA MET A 407 36.83 1.69 13.06
C MET A 407 37.39 0.44 12.37
N LEU A 408 38.23 0.61 11.37
CA LEU A 408 39.01 -0.48 10.75
C LEU A 408 39.97 -1.15 11.76
N VAL A 409 40.29 -0.47 12.88
CA VAL A 409 41.08 -1.02 13.98
C VAL A 409 40.47 -2.29 14.56
N THR A 410 39.18 -2.50 14.41
CA THR A 410 38.47 -3.70 14.89
C THR A 410 39.09 -4.98 14.36
N ALA A 411 39.65 -4.97 13.13
CA ALA A 411 40.35 -6.11 12.56
C ALA A 411 41.66 -6.47 13.31
N LEU A 412 42.27 -5.50 13.98
CA LEU A 412 43.52 -5.74 14.77
C LEU A 412 43.23 -6.35 16.13
N SER A 413 42.06 -6.22 16.71
CA SER A 413 41.74 -6.68 18.07
C SER A 413 42.05 -8.17 18.30
N PRO A 414 41.73 -9.10 17.37
CA PRO A 414 42.10 -10.52 17.58
C PRO A 414 43.61 -10.79 17.55
N VAL A 415 44.41 -9.87 16.97
CA VAL A 415 45.85 -10.05 16.75
C VAL A 415 46.67 -9.43 17.86
N ILE A 416 46.32 -8.21 18.31
CA ILE A 416 47.10 -7.44 19.28
C ILE A 416 46.39 -7.22 20.61
N GLY A 417 45.12 -7.63 20.72
CA GLY A 417 44.25 -7.40 21.88
C GLY A 417 43.48 -6.08 21.80
N TYR A 418 42.34 -6.03 22.47
CA TYR A 418 41.41 -4.89 22.47
C TYR A 418 42.08 -3.59 22.98
N ASP A 419 42.82 -3.64 24.07
CA ASP A 419 43.41 -2.45 24.68
C ASP A 419 44.44 -1.76 23.77
N LYS A 420 45.27 -2.54 23.05
CA LYS A 420 46.20 -1.96 22.08
C LYS A 420 45.47 -1.39 20.85
N ALA A 421 44.44 -2.08 20.38
CA ALA A 421 43.61 -1.59 19.29
C ALA A 421 42.94 -0.27 19.67
N SER A 422 42.36 -0.18 20.87
CA SER A 422 41.78 1.03 21.43
C SER A 422 42.78 2.19 21.50
N LYS A 423 44.01 1.92 22.00
CA LYS A 423 45.09 2.92 22.05
C LYS A 423 45.46 3.45 20.65
N ILE A 424 45.47 2.59 19.64
CA ILE A 424 45.75 3.03 18.25
C ILE A 424 44.66 3.99 17.77
N ALA A 425 43.38 3.66 17.97
CA ALA A 425 42.25 4.49 17.53
C ALA A 425 42.26 5.86 18.24
N HIS A 426 42.42 5.88 19.57
CA HIS A 426 42.51 7.15 20.33
C HIS A 426 43.72 7.98 19.90
N TYR A 427 44.89 7.37 19.75
CA TYR A 427 46.09 8.09 19.34
C TYR A 427 45.93 8.67 17.92
N ALA A 428 45.32 7.93 17.00
CA ALA A 428 45.01 8.44 15.67
C ALA A 428 44.05 9.63 15.71
N MET A 429 43.01 9.58 16.52
CA MET A 429 42.05 10.68 16.70
C MET A 429 42.71 11.93 17.27
N ASP A 430 43.40 11.78 18.40
CA ASP A 430 44.02 12.89 19.16
C ASP A 430 45.12 13.62 18.35
N ASN A 431 45.77 12.92 17.48
CA ASN A 431 46.91 13.47 16.67
C ASN A 431 46.52 13.70 15.19
N ASN A 432 45.26 13.54 14.80
CA ASN A 432 44.79 13.67 13.42
C ASN A 432 45.62 12.82 12.43
N LEU A 433 45.87 11.57 12.78
CA LEU A 433 46.63 10.62 11.96
C LEU A 433 45.69 9.60 11.35
N THR A 434 46.18 8.97 10.25
CA THR A 434 45.54 7.74 9.75
C THR A 434 45.74 6.60 10.76
N LEU A 435 44.85 5.62 10.74
CA LEU A 435 44.98 4.44 11.60
C LEU A 435 46.32 3.71 11.42
N LYS A 436 46.79 3.57 10.18
CA LYS A 436 48.07 2.98 9.84
C LYS A 436 49.25 3.76 10.45
N ALA A 437 49.26 5.08 10.26
CA ALA A 437 50.34 5.93 10.81
C ALA A 437 50.39 5.83 12.35
N ALA A 438 49.24 5.82 13.01
CA ALA A 438 49.16 5.68 14.49
C ALA A 438 49.66 4.32 14.93
N ALA A 439 49.24 3.23 14.29
CA ALA A 439 49.66 1.86 14.61
C ALA A 439 51.17 1.67 14.52
N LEU A 440 51.79 2.18 13.45
CA LEU A 440 53.21 2.11 13.24
C LEU A 440 54.01 2.97 14.26
N LYS A 441 53.51 4.18 14.56
CA LYS A 441 54.15 5.08 15.52
C LYS A 441 54.13 4.54 16.94
N LEU A 442 53.06 3.81 17.31
CA LEU A 442 52.98 3.12 18.59
C LEU A 442 53.76 1.79 18.64
N GLY A 443 54.20 1.29 17.49
CA GLY A 443 55.00 0.07 17.40
C GLY A 443 54.29 -1.22 17.77
N PHE A 444 52.96 -1.23 17.66
CA PHE A 444 52.15 -2.40 18.00
C PHE A 444 52.04 -3.41 16.87
N VAL A 445 52.24 -2.99 15.64
CA VAL A 445 52.29 -3.84 14.44
C VAL A 445 53.34 -3.31 13.46
N THR A 446 53.82 -4.19 12.60
CA THR A 446 54.61 -3.80 11.44
C THR A 446 53.71 -3.34 10.29
N GLU A 447 54.24 -2.63 9.32
CA GLU A 447 53.49 -2.19 8.15
C GLU A 447 52.88 -3.39 7.37
N ALA A 448 53.70 -4.42 7.13
CA ALA A 448 53.25 -5.63 6.44
C ALA A 448 52.13 -6.37 7.23
N GLU A 449 52.19 -6.35 8.54
CA GLU A 449 51.15 -6.95 9.40
C GLU A 449 49.88 -6.12 9.37
N PHE A 450 49.99 -4.78 9.44
CA PHE A 450 48.86 -3.89 9.34
C PHE A 450 48.10 -4.10 8.00
N ASP A 451 48.81 -4.04 6.87
CA ASP A 451 48.22 -4.18 5.54
C ASP A 451 47.62 -5.57 5.29
N ARG A 452 48.16 -6.61 5.91
CA ARG A 452 47.60 -7.96 5.85
C ARG A 452 46.30 -8.11 6.64
N VAL A 453 46.23 -7.46 7.80
CA VAL A 453 45.13 -7.63 8.79
C VAL A 453 44.00 -6.64 8.51
N VAL A 454 44.35 -5.37 8.28
CA VAL A 454 43.37 -4.29 8.06
C VAL A 454 43.06 -4.18 6.57
N ASP A 455 42.26 -5.11 6.10
CA ASP A 455 41.77 -5.15 4.71
C ASP A 455 40.22 -5.00 4.73
N PRO A 456 39.67 -3.81 4.38
CA PRO A 456 38.23 -3.57 4.42
C PRO A 456 37.43 -4.59 3.60
N LYS A 457 37.97 -5.14 2.52
CA LYS A 457 37.30 -6.15 1.67
C LYS A 457 37.12 -7.49 2.40
N LYS A 458 37.95 -7.81 3.37
CA LYS A 458 37.78 -9.01 4.22
C LYS A 458 36.79 -8.80 5.35
N MET A 459 36.61 -7.54 5.78
CA MET A 459 35.77 -7.18 6.93
C MET A 459 34.26 -7.19 6.63
N VAL A 460 33.85 -7.31 5.37
CA VAL A 460 32.43 -7.29 4.92
C VAL A 460 31.73 -8.67 4.98
N LYS A 461 32.42 -9.68 5.55
CA LYS A 461 31.89 -11.04 5.72
C LYS A 461 32.46 -11.65 7.02
N PRO A 462 31.94 -12.77 7.51
CA PRO A 462 32.51 -13.44 8.66
C PRO A 462 33.99 -13.70 8.48
N TYR A 463 34.82 -13.05 9.31
CA TYR A 463 36.27 -13.05 9.23
C TYR A 463 36.91 -12.83 10.61
N VAL A 464 37.91 -13.62 10.94
CA VAL A 464 38.74 -13.42 12.10
C VAL A 464 40.19 -13.35 11.63
N ALA A 465 40.84 -12.21 11.82
CA ALA A 465 42.23 -12.06 11.49
C ALA A 465 43.10 -12.93 12.44
N THR A 466 44.05 -13.65 11.84
CA THR A 466 45.04 -14.43 12.63
C THR A 466 46.35 -13.67 12.71
N GLY A 467 47.04 -13.71 13.85
CA GLY A 467 48.42 -13.24 14.01
C GLY A 467 49.35 -14.02 13.09
N ALA A 468 50.54 -13.47 12.80
CA ALA A 468 51.59 -14.25 12.15
C ALA A 468 51.89 -15.47 13.03
N SER A 469 51.87 -16.67 12.44
CA SER A 469 52.36 -17.84 13.18
C SER A 469 53.76 -17.51 13.74
N PRO A 470 54.05 -17.81 15.00
CA PRO A 470 55.40 -17.66 15.52
C PRO A 470 56.35 -18.38 14.51
N LYS A 471 57.32 -17.67 13.96
CA LYS A 471 58.38 -18.36 13.23
C LYS A 471 58.96 -19.39 14.18
N ALA A 472 58.86 -20.68 13.83
CA ALA A 472 59.58 -21.70 14.53
C ALA A 472 61.01 -21.20 14.73
N ALA A 473 61.41 -21.00 15.99
CA ALA A 473 62.79 -20.66 16.30
C ALA A 473 63.65 -21.84 15.82
N SER A 474 64.43 -21.57 14.80
CA SER A 474 65.45 -22.47 14.30
C SER A 474 66.66 -22.47 15.23
#